data_7b382e262aba2ee09198cf8d8e9a286b
#
_entry.id   7b382e262aba2ee09198cf8d8e9a286b
#
_cell.length_a   1.000
_cell.length_b   1.000
_cell.length_c   1.000
_cell.angle_alpha   90.00
_cell.angle_beta   90.00
_cell.angle_gamma   90.00
#
_symmetry.space_group_name_H-M   'P 1'
#
loop_
_entity.id
_entity.type
_entity.pdbx_description
1 polymer ?
#
loop_
_entity_poly.entity_id
_entity_poly.type
_entity_poly.pdbx_seq_one_letter_code
_entity_poly.pdbx_strand_id
1 'polypeptide(L)'
;MRVNCRKAGIVFFLSIILFLFAFPLFGQTADKLEALLNKQVLNWVDAAVFVMEASEAEAVRIAGNSNPVLLSDPREAFRFAQEQKWLPSKAKPDDAVRLNGIALLLMRSFDLKGGIFYSMFKNPHYAYREMLQAEVIRGNTDPGMPVSGQELLLLIGRILTAKEQADLQGVQ
;
A
#
# COMPACT_ATOMS: atom_id res chain seq x y z
N MET A 1 29.55 8.17 -51.80
CA MET A 1 28.52 8.15 -50.76
C MET A 1 28.97 9.04 -49.62
N ARG A 2 28.45 10.28 -49.50
CA ARG A 2 28.74 11.17 -48.36
C ARG A 2 27.61 11.01 -47.38
N VAL A 3 27.83 10.22 -46.33
CA VAL A 3 26.90 10.06 -45.24
C VAL A 3 26.86 11.37 -44.44
N ASN A 4 25.65 11.95 -44.32
CA ASN A 4 25.40 13.23 -43.65
C ASN A 4 25.74 13.17 -42.15
N CYS A 5 26.98 13.46 -41.79
CA CYS A 5 27.51 13.45 -40.41
C CYS A 5 26.75 14.41 -39.47
N ARG A 6 26.07 15.45 -40.00
CA ARG A 6 25.28 16.41 -39.21
C ARG A 6 23.98 15.82 -38.67
N LYS A 7 23.33 14.88 -39.38
CA LYS A 7 22.09 14.23 -38.91
C LYS A 7 22.33 13.19 -37.81
N ALA A 8 23.48 12.50 -37.87
CA ALA A 8 23.88 11.53 -36.86
C ALA A 8 24.15 12.21 -35.51
N GLY A 9 24.79 13.37 -35.50
CA GLY A 9 25.04 14.14 -34.27
C GLY A 9 23.77 14.64 -33.59
N ILE A 10 22.77 15.07 -34.35
CA ILE A 10 21.50 15.56 -33.81
C ILE A 10 20.69 14.42 -33.19
N VAL A 11 20.66 13.25 -33.80
CA VAL A 11 19.96 12.06 -33.26
C VAL A 11 20.64 11.57 -32.01
N PHE A 12 21.96 11.57 -31.92
CA PHE A 12 22.72 11.19 -30.74
C PHE A 12 22.51 12.18 -29.57
N PHE A 13 22.45 13.48 -29.86
CA PHE A 13 22.20 14.52 -28.88
C PHE A 13 20.75 14.45 -28.34
N LEU A 14 19.77 14.18 -29.21
CA LEU A 14 18.38 13.97 -28.83
C LEU A 14 18.19 12.71 -27.97
N SER A 15 18.93 11.64 -28.25
CA SER A 15 18.92 10.40 -27.46
C SER A 15 19.49 10.61 -26.06
N ILE A 16 20.56 11.41 -25.91
CA ILE A 16 21.15 11.74 -24.61
C ILE A 16 20.19 12.61 -23.78
N ILE A 17 19.52 13.58 -24.41
CA ILE A 17 18.53 14.43 -23.73
C ILE A 17 17.34 13.59 -23.25
N LEU A 18 16.84 12.66 -24.08
CA LEU A 18 15.76 11.75 -23.73
C LEU A 18 16.14 10.84 -22.55
N PHE A 19 17.41 10.39 -22.48
CA PHE A 19 17.93 9.55 -21.41
C PHE A 19 18.07 10.32 -20.08
N LEU A 20 18.40 11.62 -20.13
CA LEU A 20 18.51 12.48 -18.95
C LEU A 20 17.13 12.82 -18.33
N PHE A 21 16.05 12.78 -19.12
CA PHE A 21 14.69 13.02 -18.61
C PHE A 21 14.02 11.79 -18.01
N ALA A 22 14.58 10.58 -18.18
CA ALA A 22 13.99 9.34 -17.65
C ALA A 22 14.36 9.03 -16.19
N PHE A 23 15.27 9.78 -15.57
CA PHE A 23 15.79 9.51 -14.22
C PHE A 23 14.98 10.07 -13.02
N PRO A 24 14.09 11.07 -13.12
CA PRO A 24 13.46 11.63 -11.91
C PRO A 24 12.33 10.80 -11.32
N LEU A 25 11.80 9.78 -12.00
CA LEU A 25 10.67 9.02 -11.48
C LEU A 25 11.02 8.02 -10.36
N PHE A 26 12.26 7.55 -10.28
CA PHE A 26 12.68 6.60 -9.24
C PHE A 26 12.98 7.24 -7.88
N GLY A 27 13.28 8.54 -7.83
CA GLY A 27 13.59 9.23 -6.57
C GLY A 27 12.37 9.42 -5.66
N GLN A 28 11.22 9.72 -6.22
CA GLN A 28 10.02 10.09 -5.43
C GLN A 28 9.42 8.95 -4.61
N THR A 29 9.54 7.71 -5.07
CA THR A 29 9.07 6.53 -4.31
C THR A 29 9.99 6.19 -3.15
N ALA A 30 11.31 6.35 -3.32
CA ALA A 30 12.28 6.12 -2.26
C ALA A 30 12.13 7.15 -1.12
N ASP A 31 11.98 8.42 -1.45
CA ASP A 31 11.80 9.50 -0.47
C ASP A 31 10.50 9.33 0.34
N LYS A 32 9.40 8.93 -0.31
CA LYS A 32 8.13 8.64 0.38
C LYS A 32 8.26 7.46 1.34
N LEU A 33 8.94 6.40 0.91
CA LEU A 33 9.17 5.22 1.74
C LEU A 33 10.05 5.54 2.94
N GLU A 34 11.13 6.32 2.74
CA GLU A 34 11.98 6.78 3.82
C GLU A 34 11.22 7.66 4.82
N ALA A 35 10.41 8.59 4.31
CA ALA A 35 9.55 9.43 5.16
C ALA A 35 8.57 8.60 5.99
N LEU A 36 8.01 7.53 5.42
CA LEU A 36 7.15 6.59 6.16
C LEU A 36 7.92 5.84 7.24
N LEU A 37 9.08 5.26 6.90
CA LEU A 37 9.91 4.48 7.82
C LEU A 37 10.34 5.29 9.05
N ASN A 38 10.54 6.58 8.88
CA ASN A 38 10.94 7.49 9.96
C ASN A 38 9.77 7.90 10.88
N LYS A 39 8.51 7.60 10.52
CA LYS A 39 7.35 7.91 11.35
C LYS A 39 7.17 6.89 12.47
N GLN A 40 7.32 7.35 13.71
CA GLN A 40 7.10 6.53 14.92
C GLN A 40 5.61 6.26 15.17
N VAL A 41 4.74 7.17 14.75
CA VAL A 41 3.29 7.05 14.83
C VAL A 41 2.69 7.56 13.53
N LEU A 42 1.89 6.73 12.88
CA LEU A 42 1.16 7.09 11.67
C LEU A 42 -0.15 7.80 11.99
N ASN A 43 -0.55 8.71 11.11
CA ASN A 43 -1.92 9.19 11.04
C ASN A 43 -2.71 8.44 9.96
N TRP A 44 -4.03 8.64 9.93
CA TRP A 44 -4.90 7.91 8.99
C TRP A 44 -4.68 8.28 7.52
N VAL A 45 -4.27 9.51 7.23
CA VAL A 45 -3.96 9.94 5.86
C VAL A 45 -2.78 9.16 5.32
N ASP A 46 -1.68 9.11 6.07
CA ASP A 46 -0.49 8.36 5.66
C ASP A 46 -0.79 6.88 5.49
N ALA A 47 -1.47 6.28 6.48
CA ALA A 47 -1.82 4.87 6.44
C ALA A 47 -2.71 4.52 5.24
N ALA A 48 -3.71 5.36 4.93
CA ALA A 48 -4.60 5.14 3.79
C ALA A 48 -3.86 5.19 2.46
N VAL A 49 -2.99 6.19 2.25
CA VAL A 49 -2.18 6.31 1.02
C VAL A 49 -1.34 5.06 0.80
N PHE A 50 -0.53 4.67 1.79
CA PHE A 50 0.38 3.54 1.61
C PHE A 50 -0.34 2.19 1.47
N VAL A 51 -1.41 1.98 2.21
CA VAL A 51 -2.20 0.76 2.09
C VAL A 51 -2.90 0.67 0.74
N MET A 52 -3.42 1.78 0.22
CA MET A 52 -4.05 1.80 -1.10
C MET A 52 -3.03 1.59 -2.21
N GLU A 53 -1.89 2.30 -2.20
CA GLU A 53 -0.82 2.09 -3.17
C GLU A 53 -0.36 0.61 -3.20
N ALA A 54 -0.21 -0.01 -2.02
CA ALA A 54 0.19 -1.41 -1.93
C ALA A 54 -0.90 -2.39 -2.41
N SER A 55 -2.17 -2.14 -2.09
CA SER A 55 -3.28 -3.00 -2.51
C SER A 55 -3.58 -2.87 -4.00
N GLU A 56 -3.43 -1.68 -4.59
CA GLU A 56 -3.54 -1.47 -6.03
C GLU A 56 -2.42 -2.15 -6.81
N ALA A 57 -1.17 -2.04 -6.33
CA ALA A 57 -0.03 -2.73 -6.92
C ALA A 57 -0.25 -4.25 -6.95
N GLU A 58 -0.81 -4.83 -5.88
CA GLU A 58 -1.16 -6.23 -5.82
C GLU A 58 -2.30 -6.60 -6.77
N ALA A 59 -3.33 -5.77 -6.88
CA ALA A 59 -4.43 -5.98 -7.82
C ALA A 59 -3.95 -5.94 -9.29
N VAL A 60 -3.03 -5.03 -9.62
CA VAL A 60 -2.38 -4.98 -10.94
C VAL A 60 -1.58 -6.26 -11.21
N ARG A 61 -0.83 -6.75 -10.23
CA ARG A 61 -0.04 -7.99 -10.34
C ARG A 61 -0.92 -9.20 -10.67
N ILE A 62 -2.09 -9.31 -10.02
CA ILE A 62 -3.00 -10.44 -10.18
C ILE A 62 -3.83 -10.33 -11.47
N ALA A 63 -4.44 -9.17 -11.72
CA ALA A 63 -5.40 -9.01 -12.81
C ALA A 63 -4.78 -8.55 -14.14
N GLY A 64 -3.52 -8.11 -14.13
CA GLY A 64 -2.81 -7.63 -15.32
C GLY A 64 -3.38 -6.33 -15.92
N ASN A 65 -4.43 -5.76 -15.35
CA ASN A 65 -5.11 -4.60 -15.91
C ASN A 65 -5.92 -3.86 -14.84
N SER A 66 -5.34 -2.86 -14.21
CA SER A 66 -6.10 -1.90 -13.41
C SER A 66 -5.63 -0.49 -13.75
N ASN A 67 -6.57 0.42 -13.91
CA ASN A 67 -6.26 1.84 -13.94
C ASN A 67 -5.90 2.23 -12.48
N PRO A 68 -4.65 2.59 -12.19
CA PRO A 68 -4.31 3.04 -10.85
C PRO A 68 -5.16 4.27 -10.56
N VAL A 69 -5.84 4.26 -9.43
CA VAL A 69 -6.48 5.48 -8.91
C VAL A 69 -5.34 6.37 -8.45
N LEU A 70 -4.86 7.22 -9.35
CA LEU A 70 -3.87 8.23 -9.04
C LEU A 70 -4.51 9.24 -8.09
N LEU A 71 -4.38 8.98 -6.80
CA LEU A 71 -4.80 9.92 -5.77
C LEU A 71 -3.78 11.05 -5.72
N SER A 72 -4.12 12.15 -6.36
CA SER A 72 -3.27 13.34 -6.43
C SER A 72 -3.12 14.01 -5.06
N ASP A 73 -4.11 13.85 -4.17
CA ASP A 73 -4.13 14.39 -2.82
C ASP A 73 -4.16 13.25 -1.78
N PRO A 74 -3.22 13.18 -0.84
CA PRO A 74 -3.25 12.20 0.26
C PRO A 74 -4.57 12.16 1.05
N ARG A 75 -5.26 13.28 1.18
CA ARG A 75 -6.57 13.34 1.84
C ARG A 75 -7.69 12.68 1.05
N GLU A 76 -7.54 12.50 -0.26
CA GLU A 76 -8.49 11.74 -1.09
C GLU A 76 -8.43 10.25 -0.77
N ALA A 77 -7.24 9.71 -0.50
CA ALA A 77 -7.08 8.32 -0.06
C ALA A 77 -7.85 8.07 1.25
N PHE A 78 -7.73 8.98 2.21
CA PHE A 78 -8.48 8.88 3.46
C PHE A 78 -10.00 8.94 3.21
N ARG A 79 -10.49 9.89 2.41
CA ARG A 79 -11.92 10.03 2.09
C ARG A 79 -12.45 8.77 1.40
N PHE A 80 -11.73 8.28 0.39
CA PHE A 80 -12.10 7.05 -0.29
C PHE A 80 -12.19 5.86 0.66
N ALA A 81 -11.15 5.64 1.49
CA ALA A 81 -11.16 4.57 2.47
C ALA A 81 -12.31 4.70 3.49
N GLN A 82 -12.70 5.94 3.84
CA GLN A 82 -13.82 6.21 4.72
C GLN A 82 -15.17 5.90 4.04
N GLU A 83 -15.37 6.29 2.79
CA GLU A 83 -16.55 6.00 1.98
C GLU A 83 -16.72 4.49 1.75
N GLN A 84 -15.63 3.77 1.52
CA GLN A 84 -15.61 2.31 1.41
C GLN A 84 -15.81 1.60 2.76
N LYS A 85 -15.91 2.34 3.86
CA LYS A 85 -15.99 1.79 5.23
C LYS A 85 -14.79 0.89 5.61
N TRP A 86 -13.62 1.23 5.10
CA TRP A 86 -12.36 0.53 5.42
C TRP A 86 -11.76 1.04 6.74
N LEU A 87 -12.19 2.22 7.18
CA LEU A 87 -11.72 2.85 8.41
C LEU A 87 -12.72 2.66 9.56
N PRO A 88 -12.26 2.73 10.82
CA PRO A 88 -13.15 2.87 11.96
C PRO A 88 -14.06 4.09 11.79
N SER A 89 -15.34 3.99 12.18
CA SER A 89 -16.35 5.03 11.95
C SER A 89 -16.03 6.39 12.59
N LYS A 90 -15.16 6.42 13.60
CA LYS A 90 -14.74 7.64 14.31
C LYS A 90 -13.34 8.12 13.92
N ALA A 91 -12.70 7.51 12.90
CA ALA A 91 -11.38 7.89 12.46
C ALA A 91 -11.38 9.31 11.88
N LYS A 92 -10.42 10.13 12.30
CA LYS A 92 -10.16 11.46 11.74
C LYS A 92 -8.81 11.45 11.01
N PRO A 93 -8.62 12.29 10.00
CA PRO A 93 -7.41 12.29 9.16
C PRO A 93 -6.09 12.31 9.94
N ASP A 94 -6.02 13.16 10.95
CA ASP A 94 -4.80 13.44 11.70
C ASP A 94 -4.68 12.63 13.01
N ASP A 95 -5.67 11.77 13.33
CA ASP A 95 -5.61 10.91 14.52
C ASP A 95 -4.55 9.82 14.34
N ALA A 96 -3.90 9.45 15.45
CA ALA A 96 -2.97 8.33 15.49
C ALA A 96 -3.66 7.01 15.13
N VAL A 97 -3.06 6.28 14.21
CA VAL A 97 -3.55 4.95 13.81
C VAL A 97 -3.24 3.93 14.91
N ARG A 98 -4.24 3.13 15.27
CA ARG A 98 -4.12 2.03 16.24
C ARG A 98 -4.11 0.68 15.53
N LEU A 99 -3.49 -0.32 16.15
CA LEU A 99 -3.25 -1.64 15.56
C LEU A 99 -4.55 -2.35 15.12
N ASN A 100 -5.61 -2.26 15.94
CA ASN A 100 -6.92 -2.82 15.56
C ASN A 100 -7.56 -2.09 14.36
N GLY A 101 -7.34 -0.78 14.27
CA GLY A 101 -7.87 0.03 13.16
C GLY A 101 -7.12 -0.24 11.85
N ILE A 102 -5.78 -0.35 11.90
CA ILE A 102 -4.99 -0.71 10.70
C ILE A 102 -5.32 -2.13 10.23
N ALA A 103 -5.60 -3.06 11.16
CA ALA A 103 -6.04 -4.40 10.80
C ALA A 103 -7.33 -4.38 9.98
N LEU A 104 -8.30 -3.53 10.32
CA LEU A 104 -9.53 -3.36 9.53
C LEU A 104 -9.22 -2.79 8.14
N LEU A 105 -8.40 -1.74 8.06
CA LEU A 105 -8.01 -1.13 6.79
C LEU A 105 -7.33 -2.16 5.88
N LEU A 106 -6.37 -2.91 6.37
CA LEU A 106 -5.64 -3.94 5.62
C LEU A 106 -6.56 -5.08 5.17
N MET A 107 -7.40 -5.62 6.04
CA MET A 107 -8.33 -6.69 5.68
C MET A 107 -9.31 -6.26 4.57
N ARG A 108 -9.73 -5.00 4.59
CA ARG A 108 -10.68 -4.47 3.61
C ARG A 108 -10.02 -4.12 2.28
N SER A 109 -8.86 -3.46 2.30
CA SER A 109 -8.17 -3.02 1.08
C SER A 109 -7.58 -4.19 0.28
N PHE A 110 -7.08 -5.23 0.97
CA PHE A 110 -6.56 -6.44 0.33
C PHE A 110 -7.60 -7.53 0.11
N ASP A 111 -8.89 -7.27 0.39
CA ASP A 111 -10.00 -8.22 0.33
C ASP A 111 -9.69 -9.55 1.04
N LEU A 112 -9.10 -9.46 2.24
CA LEU A 112 -8.77 -10.63 3.02
C LEU A 112 -10.03 -11.27 3.59
N LYS A 113 -10.15 -12.57 3.40
CA LYS A 113 -11.24 -13.35 3.96
C LYS A 113 -10.97 -13.58 5.45
N GLY A 114 -12.00 -13.44 6.27
CA GLY A 114 -11.94 -13.75 7.68
C GLY A 114 -12.99 -14.78 8.06
N GLY A 115 -12.97 -15.23 9.32
CA GLY A 115 -13.94 -16.16 9.87
C GLY A 115 -15.36 -15.55 9.97
N ILE A 116 -16.30 -16.35 10.49
CA ILE A 116 -17.73 -16.02 10.53
C ILE A 116 -18.00 -14.69 11.23
N PHE A 117 -17.33 -14.42 12.35
CA PHE A 117 -17.54 -13.20 13.12
C PHE A 117 -17.06 -11.95 12.38
N TYR A 118 -15.90 -12.01 11.72
CA TYR A 118 -15.44 -10.90 10.90
C TYR A 118 -16.37 -10.67 9.70
N SER A 119 -16.79 -11.73 9.03
CA SER A 119 -17.71 -11.64 7.89
C SER A 119 -19.04 -10.99 8.26
N MET A 120 -19.54 -11.22 9.47
CA MET A 120 -20.79 -10.66 9.96
C MET A 120 -20.66 -9.20 10.43
N PHE A 121 -19.61 -8.88 11.19
CA PHE A 121 -19.49 -7.59 11.85
C PHE A 121 -18.50 -6.61 11.21
N LYS A 122 -17.48 -7.09 10.52
CA LYS A 122 -16.46 -6.31 9.79
C LYS A 122 -15.96 -5.08 10.56
N ASN A 123 -15.62 -5.24 11.81
CA ASN A 123 -15.16 -4.17 12.70
C ASN A 123 -13.68 -4.34 13.12
N PRO A 124 -13.03 -3.32 13.70
CA PRO A 124 -11.62 -3.36 14.09
C PRO A 124 -11.25 -4.50 15.04
N HIS A 125 -12.14 -4.87 15.95
CA HIS A 125 -11.90 -5.92 16.93
C HIS A 125 -11.74 -7.30 16.27
N TYR A 126 -12.68 -7.65 15.39
CA TYR A 126 -12.61 -8.93 14.68
C TYR A 126 -11.52 -8.95 13.62
N ALA A 127 -11.30 -7.83 12.91
CA ALA A 127 -10.18 -7.72 11.97
C ALA A 127 -8.82 -7.98 12.64
N TYR A 128 -8.60 -7.40 13.81
CA TYR A 128 -7.38 -7.63 14.60
C TYR A 128 -7.23 -9.12 14.99
N ARG A 129 -8.31 -9.77 15.43
CA ARG A 129 -8.29 -11.20 15.80
C ARG A 129 -7.98 -12.11 14.60
N GLU A 130 -8.55 -11.82 13.44
CA GLU A 130 -8.28 -12.57 12.22
C GLU A 130 -6.80 -12.42 11.80
N MET A 131 -6.25 -11.21 11.88
CA MET A 131 -4.84 -10.98 11.54
C MET A 131 -3.87 -11.62 12.54
N LEU A 132 -4.26 -11.77 13.82
CA LEU A 132 -3.51 -12.57 14.78
C LEU A 132 -3.56 -14.06 14.43
N GLN A 133 -4.74 -14.58 14.08
CA GLN A 133 -4.92 -15.98 13.71
C GLN A 133 -4.18 -16.34 12.41
N ALA A 134 -4.13 -15.41 11.46
CA ALA A 134 -3.38 -15.55 10.22
C ALA A 134 -1.88 -15.28 10.36
N GLU A 135 -1.38 -15.07 11.59
CA GLU A 135 0.01 -14.73 11.91
C GLU A 135 0.58 -13.51 11.16
N VAL A 136 -0.28 -12.65 10.64
CA VAL A 136 0.12 -11.35 10.08
C VAL A 136 0.54 -10.41 11.21
N ILE A 137 -0.26 -10.33 12.28
CA ILE A 137 0.14 -9.70 13.55
C ILE A 137 0.72 -10.81 14.43
N ARG A 138 1.93 -10.60 14.95
CA ARG A 138 2.65 -11.61 15.75
C ARG A 138 2.99 -11.07 17.13
N GLY A 139 3.05 -11.99 18.10
CA GLY A 139 3.41 -11.69 19.46
C GLY A 139 2.22 -11.24 20.34
N ASN A 140 2.52 -10.90 21.59
CA ASN A 140 1.53 -10.38 22.53
C ASN A 140 1.41 -8.87 22.36
N THR A 141 0.53 -8.44 21.45
CA THR A 141 0.35 -7.02 21.09
C THR A 141 -0.96 -6.48 21.67
N ASP A 142 -0.95 -5.19 22.03
CA ASP A 142 -2.17 -4.47 22.44
C ASP A 142 -2.88 -3.96 21.17
N PRO A 143 -4.18 -4.28 20.95
CA PRO A 143 -4.96 -3.77 19.84
C PRO A 143 -5.04 -2.24 19.81
N GLY A 144 -4.84 -1.58 20.95
CA GLY A 144 -4.86 -0.13 21.09
C GLY A 144 -3.51 0.56 20.87
N MET A 145 -2.41 -0.17 20.66
CA MET A 145 -1.10 0.43 20.45
C MET A 145 -1.04 1.25 19.16
N PRO A 146 -0.28 2.38 19.15
CA PRO A 146 -0.06 3.14 17.94
C PRO A 146 0.82 2.35 16.97
N VAL A 147 0.61 2.56 15.67
CA VAL A 147 1.34 1.88 14.59
C VAL A 147 2.38 2.81 14.00
N SER A 148 3.62 2.33 13.86
CA SER A 148 4.71 3.03 13.17
C SER A 148 4.71 2.72 11.66
N GLY A 149 5.45 3.53 10.89
CA GLY A 149 5.64 3.26 9.47
C GLY A 149 6.33 1.93 9.19
N GLN A 150 7.31 1.56 10.01
CA GLN A 150 7.99 0.28 9.91
C GLN A 150 7.04 -0.90 10.17
N GLU A 151 6.18 -0.79 11.17
CA GLU A 151 5.21 -1.82 11.49
C GLU A 151 4.17 -1.98 10.38
N LEU A 152 3.67 -0.87 9.80
CA LEU A 152 2.76 -0.93 8.66
C LEU A 152 3.38 -1.68 7.48
N LEU A 153 4.62 -1.36 7.10
CA LEU A 153 5.32 -2.05 6.00
C LEU A 153 5.54 -3.54 6.28
N LEU A 154 5.86 -3.88 7.53
CA LEU A 154 5.99 -5.28 7.95
C LEU A 154 4.67 -6.04 7.81
N LEU A 155 3.55 -5.44 8.21
CA LEU A 155 2.21 -6.04 8.08
C LEU A 155 1.83 -6.24 6.60
N ILE A 156 2.04 -5.23 5.75
CA ILE A 156 1.81 -5.33 4.30
C ILE A 156 2.66 -6.45 3.70
N GLY A 157 3.95 -6.48 3.99
CA GLY A 157 4.86 -7.52 3.48
C GLY A 157 4.40 -8.94 3.85
N ARG A 158 3.92 -9.15 5.07
CA ARG A 158 3.38 -10.46 5.50
C ARG A 158 2.09 -10.84 4.75
N ILE A 159 1.20 -9.86 4.50
CA ILE A 159 -0.01 -10.08 3.71
C ILE A 159 0.35 -10.50 2.28
N LEU A 160 1.25 -9.76 1.64
CA LEU A 160 1.67 -10.07 0.27
C LEU A 160 2.31 -11.45 0.17
N THR A 161 3.19 -11.80 1.11
CA THR A 161 3.80 -13.14 1.17
C THR A 161 2.75 -14.25 1.36
N ALA A 162 1.78 -14.03 2.25
CA ALA A 162 0.72 -15.01 2.49
C ALA A 162 -0.18 -15.21 1.26
N LYS A 163 -0.50 -14.14 0.53
CA LYS A 163 -1.27 -14.20 -0.72
C LYS A 163 -0.50 -14.95 -1.81
N GLU A 164 0.78 -14.63 -1.99
CA GLU A 164 1.64 -15.32 -2.97
C GLU A 164 1.72 -16.83 -2.70
N GLN A 165 1.86 -17.23 -1.44
CA GLN A 165 1.86 -18.65 -1.05
C GLN A 165 0.52 -19.32 -1.33
N ALA A 166 -0.60 -18.64 -1.09
CA ALA A 166 -1.94 -19.16 -1.39
C ALA A 166 -2.16 -19.35 -2.90
N ASP A 167 -1.72 -18.39 -3.71
CA ASP A 167 -1.80 -18.46 -5.17
C ASP A 167 -0.99 -19.67 -5.72
N LEU A 168 0.21 -19.89 -5.19
CA LEU A 168 1.06 -21.04 -5.58
C LEU A 168 0.45 -22.41 -5.20
N GLN A 169 -0.30 -22.48 -4.10
CA GLN A 169 -0.98 -23.71 -3.66
C GLN A 169 -2.29 -23.96 -4.41
N GLY A 170 -2.94 -22.91 -4.91
CA GLY A 170 -4.18 -23.01 -5.68
C GLY A 170 -3.99 -23.45 -7.14
N VAL A 171 -2.75 -23.52 -7.63
CA VAL A 171 -2.39 -23.91 -9.01
C VAL A 171 -2.07 -25.42 -9.12
N GLN A 172 -2.05 -26.17 -8.02
CA GLN A 172 -1.89 -27.64 -8.01
C GLN A 172 -3.25 -28.33 -7.97
#